data_51093492b07242992cb335e28ccfbd2a
#
_entry.id   51093492b07242992cb335e28ccfbd2a
#
_cell.length_a   1.000
_cell.length_b   1.000
_cell.length_c   1.000
_cell.angle_alpha   90.00
_cell.angle_beta   90.00
_cell.angle_gamma   90.00
#
_symmetry.space_group_name_H-M   'P 1'
#
loop_
_entity.id
_entity.type
_entity.pdbx_description
1 polymer ?
#
loop_
_entity_poly.entity_id
_entity_poly.type
_entity_poly.pdbx_seq_one_letter_code
_entity_poly.pdbx_strand_id
1 'polypeptide(L)'
;DLKRLLAYSSIENVAIIGIGIGVGMLGLTYGNPYVAVLGFAGGILHILNHSIFKELMFFAAGSVYLKTHTRNMELLGGLMKKMPYTGLLFIVGSIAICGLPPFNGFIGEFLIYAGMIMGIPASEISLFLVLILSIAALGMVGTMAMLCFTKAAGITFLGNPRTECVEHVNEDVPRVMLIPMVILAFLAFFIGMFPQYFISIVMWPVSMLVNVDKYAANPALDEVFKNTFGLILSDFSWFFLIFFAVVAVMFIVKLIVNRKARISNTWGCGYNRLNNHVQYTGSSYANLFISTLKPLFKRVSHIKKPKELFPKEAYYELEIEDIEEAYIVKPLVMWDEKFLTKFERIQNGNIQQYILFGL
;
A
#
# COMPACT_ATOMS: atom_id res chain seq x y z
N ASP A 1 13.94 1.72 4.67
CA ASP A 1 13.90 0.25 4.79
C ASP A 1 12.66 -0.29 4.10
N LEU A 2 12.86 -1.20 3.14
CA LEU A 2 11.79 -1.76 2.31
C LEU A 2 10.77 -2.56 3.12
N LYS A 3 11.22 -3.33 4.11
CA LYS A 3 10.34 -4.11 4.99
C LYS A 3 9.53 -3.21 5.92
N ARG A 4 10.18 -2.17 6.49
CA ARG A 4 9.52 -1.21 7.37
C ARG A 4 8.44 -0.43 6.62
N LEU A 5 8.72 -0.03 5.37
CA LEU A 5 7.74 0.61 4.48
C LEU A 5 6.50 -0.27 4.29
N LEU A 6 6.69 -1.58 4.01
CA LEU A 6 5.58 -2.52 3.86
C LEU A 6 4.81 -2.73 5.16
N ALA A 7 5.46 -2.72 6.33
CA ALA A 7 4.79 -2.83 7.62
C ALA A 7 3.87 -1.62 7.88
N TYR A 8 4.35 -0.39 7.67
CA TYR A 8 3.53 0.82 7.81
C TYR A 8 2.37 0.84 6.82
N SER A 9 2.58 0.42 5.59
CA SER A 9 1.49 0.35 4.63
C SER A 9 0.47 -0.78 4.96
N SER A 10 0.79 -1.73 5.85
CA SER A 10 -0.22 -2.63 6.41
C SER A 10 -1.13 -1.91 7.40
N ILE A 11 -0.58 -1.05 8.27
CA ILE A 11 -1.37 -0.23 9.19
C ILE A 11 -2.31 0.68 8.40
N GLU A 12 -1.81 1.31 7.34
CA GLU A 12 -2.60 2.12 6.41
C GLU A 12 -3.80 1.35 5.84
N ASN A 13 -3.57 0.16 5.30
CA ASN A 13 -4.64 -0.64 4.69
C ASN A 13 -5.64 -1.17 5.74
N VAL A 14 -5.19 -1.50 6.95
CA VAL A 14 -6.08 -1.82 8.07
C VAL A 14 -6.97 -0.63 8.43
N ALA A 15 -6.47 0.60 8.35
CA ALA A 15 -7.28 1.80 8.53
C ALA A 15 -8.34 1.96 7.41
N ILE A 16 -8.00 1.65 6.14
CA ILE A 16 -8.98 1.62 5.03
C ILE A 16 -10.10 0.62 5.31
N ILE A 17 -9.75 -0.60 5.77
CA ILE A 17 -10.72 -1.62 6.20
C ILE A 17 -11.60 -1.07 7.33
N GLY A 18 -10.99 -0.41 8.33
CA GLY A 18 -11.69 0.21 9.45
C GLY A 18 -12.66 1.30 9.00
N ILE A 19 -12.28 2.13 8.03
CA ILE A 19 -13.18 3.14 7.42
C ILE A 19 -14.37 2.43 6.75
N GLY A 20 -14.13 1.36 5.96
CA GLY A 20 -15.20 0.62 5.31
C GLY A 20 -16.21 0.03 6.30
N ILE A 21 -15.72 -0.62 7.35
CA ILE A 21 -16.56 -1.17 8.42
C ILE A 21 -17.32 -0.05 9.15
N GLY A 22 -16.63 1.06 9.47
CA GLY A 22 -17.23 2.22 10.13
C GLY A 22 -18.37 2.85 9.29
N VAL A 23 -18.16 2.99 7.98
CA VAL A 23 -19.20 3.43 7.04
C VAL A 23 -20.38 2.46 7.05
N GLY A 24 -20.12 1.15 7.07
CA GLY A 24 -21.14 0.13 7.19
C GLY A 24 -21.97 0.28 8.47
N MET A 25 -21.31 0.48 9.61
CA MET A 25 -21.97 0.72 10.90
C MET A 25 -22.79 2.01 10.92
N LEU A 26 -22.29 3.10 10.34
CA LEU A 26 -23.02 4.35 10.20
C LEU A 26 -24.30 4.12 9.35
N GLY A 27 -24.20 3.38 8.25
CA GLY A 27 -25.35 3.02 7.43
C GLY A 27 -26.44 2.29 8.24
N LEU A 28 -26.06 1.34 9.12
CA LEU A 28 -27.00 0.67 10.02
C LEU A 28 -27.63 1.63 11.03
N THR A 29 -26.81 2.50 11.64
CA THR A 29 -27.28 3.44 12.68
C THR A 29 -28.29 4.44 12.14
N TYR A 30 -28.05 4.96 10.93
CA TYR A 30 -28.93 5.94 10.28
C TYR A 30 -30.00 5.28 9.37
N GLY A 31 -30.12 3.97 9.37
CA GLY A 31 -31.14 3.25 8.61
C GLY A 31 -30.97 3.35 7.08
N ASN A 32 -29.76 3.60 6.59
CA ASN A 32 -29.44 3.62 5.16
C ASN A 32 -28.80 2.31 4.73
N PRO A 33 -29.56 1.38 4.13
CA PRO A 33 -29.06 0.04 3.78
C PRO A 33 -28.00 0.08 2.68
N TYR A 34 -28.02 1.06 1.79
CA TYR A 34 -27.01 1.18 0.73
C TYR A 34 -25.64 1.51 1.30
N VAL A 35 -25.58 2.49 2.21
CA VAL A 35 -24.34 2.84 2.93
C VAL A 35 -23.84 1.67 3.75
N ALA A 36 -24.74 0.94 4.44
CA ALA A 36 -24.40 -0.21 5.24
C ALA A 36 -23.78 -1.33 4.40
N VAL A 37 -24.45 -1.74 3.34
CA VAL A 37 -24.00 -2.84 2.49
C VAL A 37 -22.70 -2.49 1.76
N LEU A 38 -22.59 -1.30 1.17
CA LEU A 38 -21.39 -0.91 0.43
C LEU A 38 -20.19 -0.72 1.35
N GLY A 39 -20.38 -0.13 2.53
CA GLY A 39 -19.32 0.01 3.52
C GLY A 39 -18.76 -1.34 3.98
N PHE A 40 -19.65 -2.25 4.41
CA PHE A 40 -19.23 -3.60 4.82
C PHE A 40 -18.65 -4.41 3.67
N ALA A 41 -19.28 -4.40 2.48
CA ALA A 41 -18.78 -5.14 1.32
C ALA A 41 -17.38 -4.65 0.92
N GLY A 42 -17.18 -3.32 0.86
CA GLY A 42 -15.89 -2.72 0.55
C GLY A 42 -14.83 -3.07 1.60
N GLY A 43 -15.14 -2.91 2.89
CA GLY A 43 -14.23 -3.24 3.99
C GLY A 43 -13.83 -4.71 4.00
N ILE A 44 -14.80 -5.63 3.91
CA ILE A 44 -14.54 -7.08 3.93
C ILE A 44 -13.78 -7.53 2.66
N LEU A 45 -14.17 -7.02 1.49
CA LEU A 45 -13.44 -7.32 0.25
C LEU A 45 -12.01 -6.78 0.31
N HIS A 46 -11.81 -5.62 0.94
CA HIS A 46 -10.47 -5.05 1.09
C HIS A 46 -9.56 -5.89 1.99
N ILE A 47 -10.09 -6.66 2.95
CA ILE A 47 -9.32 -7.63 3.73
C ILE A 47 -8.68 -8.67 2.79
N LEU A 48 -9.49 -9.26 1.90
CA LEU A 48 -8.99 -10.23 0.91
C LEU A 48 -7.97 -9.59 -0.04
N ASN A 49 -8.30 -8.41 -0.55
CA ASN A 49 -7.43 -7.68 -1.47
C ASN A 49 -6.08 -7.36 -0.83
N HIS A 50 -6.12 -6.86 0.40
CA HIS A 50 -4.94 -6.54 1.19
C HIS A 50 -4.05 -7.75 1.41
N SER A 51 -4.59 -8.91 1.78
CA SER A 51 -3.79 -10.13 1.97
C SER A 51 -3.02 -10.49 0.70
N ILE A 52 -3.66 -10.47 -0.47
CA ILE A 52 -3.07 -10.87 -1.75
C ILE A 52 -1.92 -9.94 -2.16
N PHE A 53 -2.17 -8.63 -2.23
CA PHE A 53 -1.11 -7.72 -2.69
C PHE A 53 -0.01 -7.54 -1.64
N LYS A 54 -0.30 -7.72 -0.35
CA LYS A 54 0.74 -7.66 0.70
C LYS A 54 1.67 -8.84 0.67
N GLU A 55 1.15 -10.04 0.55
CA GLU A 55 1.98 -11.23 0.38
C GLU A 55 2.87 -11.11 -0.85
N LEU A 56 2.32 -10.66 -1.99
CA LEU A 56 3.10 -10.39 -3.19
C LEU A 56 4.26 -9.42 -2.92
N MET A 57 3.98 -8.31 -2.24
CA MET A 57 4.97 -7.28 -1.95
C MET A 57 6.05 -7.76 -0.97
N PHE A 58 5.66 -8.52 0.07
CA PHE A 58 6.62 -9.09 1.01
C PHE A 58 7.49 -10.16 0.37
N PHE A 59 6.96 -11.01 -0.51
CA PHE A 59 7.76 -11.98 -1.25
C PHE A 59 8.74 -11.28 -2.19
N ALA A 60 8.32 -10.22 -2.87
CA ALA A 60 9.20 -9.44 -3.72
C ALA A 60 10.31 -8.74 -2.91
N ALA A 61 9.98 -8.13 -1.78
CA ALA A 61 10.97 -7.54 -0.87
C ALA A 61 11.92 -8.58 -0.27
N GLY A 62 11.41 -9.77 0.04
CA GLY A 62 12.21 -10.92 0.48
C GLY A 62 13.19 -11.40 -0.60
N SER A 63 12.75 -11.43 -1.85
CA SER A 63 13.57 -11.77 -3.02
C SER A 63 14.70 -10.77 -3.22
N VAL A 64 14.42 -9.48 -3.10
CA VAL A 64 15.44 -8.41 -3.13
C VAL A 64 16.45 -8.61 -2.01
N TYR A 65 15.99 -8.83 -0.77
CA TYR A 65 16.86 -9.04 0.38
C TYR A 65 17.75 -10.29 0.22
N LEU A 66 17.19 -11.37 -0.31
CA LEU A 66 17.95 -12.62 -0.54
C LEU A 66 19.13 -12.41 -1.49
N LYS A 67 18.97 -11.59 -2.52
CA LYS A 67 20.00 -11.36 -3.54
C LYS A 67 20.97 -10.23 -3.18
N THR A 68 20.53 -9.24 -2.42
CA THR A 68 21.33 -8.03 -2.12
C THR A 68 21.82 -7.96 -0.68
N HIS A 69 21.29 -8.79 0.22
CA HIS A 69 21.55 -8.81 1.66
C HIS A 69 21.29 -7.46 2.36
N THR A 70 20.55 -6.54 1.70
CA THR A 70 20.17 -5.25 2.28
C THR A 70 18.70 -4.93 2.06
N ARG A 71 18.09 -4.24 3.01
CA ARG A 71 16.72 -3.70 2.93
C ARG A 71 16.71 -2.20 2.73
N ASN A 72 17.90 -1.56 2.81
CA ASN A 72 18.03 -0.13 2.66
C ASN A 72 17.95 0.27 1.18
N MET A 73 16.85 0.94 0.80
CA MET A 73 16.62 1.38 -0.58
C MET A 73 17.68 2.36 -1.09
N GLU A 74 18.33 3.13 -0.20
CA GLU A 74 19.40 4.05 -0.57
C GLU A 74 20.63 3.34 -1.17
N LEU A 75 20.84 2.08 -0.78
CA LEU A 75 21.94 1.25 -1.26
C LEU A 75 21.58 0.45 -2.51
N LEU A 76 20.30 0.41 -2.88
CA LEU A 76 19.79 -0.32 -4.04
C LEU A 76 19.78 0.55 -5.30
N GLY A 77 19.32 0.02 -6.40
CA GLY A 77 19.11 0.71 -7.68
C GLY A 77 19.41 -0.20 -8.86
N GLY A 78 18.72 0.01 -9.97
CA GLY A 78 18.96 -0.72 -11.22
C GLY A 78 18.65 -2.21 -11.19
N LEU A 79 17.94 -2.71 -10.15
CA LEU A 79 17.63 -4.13 -10.00
C LEU A 79 16.73 -4.67 -11.12
N MET A 80 15.96 -3.83 -11.81
CA MET A 80 15.12 -4.26 -12.94
C MET A 80 15.91 -4.99 -14.04
N LYS A 81 17.16 -4.60 -14.27
CA LYS A 81 18.01 -5.23 -15.29
C LYS A 81 18.53 -6.60 -14.86
N LYS A 82 18.62 -6.83 -13.55
CA LYS A 82 19.20 -8.05 -12.94
C LYS A 82 18.16 -9.01 -12.41
N MET A 83 17.02 -8.46 -11.95
CA MET A 83 15.88 -9.18 -11.38
C MET A 83 14.58 -8.73 -12.07
N PRO A 84 14.43 -8.96 -13.39
CA PRO A 84 13.30 -8.41 -14.15
C PRO A 84 11.95 -8.97 -13.72
N TYR A 85 11.87 -10.24 -13.36
CA TYR A 85 10.63 -10.87 -12.93
C TYR A 85 10.19 -10.36 -11.55
N THR A 86 11.12 -10.34 -10.58
CA THR A 86 10.86 -9.77 -9.25
C THR A 86 10.49 -8.29 -9.36
N GLY A 87 11.19 -7.53 -10.20
CA GLY A 87 10.90 -6.11 -10.41
C GLY A 87 9.52 -5.85 -11.01
N LEU A 88 9.12 -6.64 -12.03
CA LEU A 88 7.81 -6.54 -12.62
C LEU A 88 6.70 -6.88 -11.60
N LEU A 89 6.88 -7.96 -10.85
CA LEU A 89 5.93 -8.40 -9.83
C LEU A 89 5.81 -7.38 -8.67
N PHE A 90 6.92 -6.74 -8.29
CA PHE A 90 6.89 -5.64 -7.34
C PHE A 90 6.11 -4.42 -7.86
N ILE A 91 6.26 -4.07 -9.15
CA ILE A 91 5.49 -2.98 -9.78
C ILE A 91 4.00 -3.34 -9.81
N VAL A 92 3.64 -4.57 -10.18
CA VAL A 92 2.24 -5.04 -10.16
C VAL A 92 1.66 -4.92 -8.75
N GLY A 93 2.35 -5.40 -7.73
CA GLY A 93 1.93 -5.25 -6.33
C GLY A 93 1.83 -3.79 -5.89
N SER A 94 2.75 -2.93 -6.36
CA SER A 94 2.73 -1.49 -6.08
C SER A 94 1.49 -0.80 -6.68
N ILE A 95 1.10 -1.16 -7.89
CA ILE A 95 -0.11 -0.64 -8.53
C ILE A 95 -1.36 -1.12 -7.78
N ALA A 96 -1.38 -2.40 -7.40
CA ALA A 96 -2.50 -3.00 -6.66
C ALA A 96 -2.71 -2.34 -5.29
N ILE A 97 -1.64 -2.11 -4.53
CA ILE A 97 -1.71 -1.49 -3.20
C ILE A 97 -2.06 0.00 -3.24
N CYS A 98 -1.73 0.68 -4.34
CA CYS A 98 -2.13 2.08 -4.56
C CYS A 98 -3.61 2.23 -4.96
N GLY A 99 -4.41 1.17 -4.93
CA GLY A 99 -5.82 1.22 -5.32
C GLY A 99 -6.02 1.63 -6.78
N LEU A 100 -5.07 1.32 -7.67
CA LEU A 100 -5.17 1.70 -9.08
C LEU A 100 -5.83 0.59 -9.90
N PRO A 101 -6.80 0.95 -10.79
CA PRO A 101 -7.33 -0.01 -11.72
C PRO A 101 -6.24 -0.52 -12.67
N PRO A 102 -6.32 -1.78 -13.14
CA PRO A 102 -7.37 -2.76 -13.02
C PRO A 102 -7.17 -3.78 -11.88
N PHE A 103 -6.44 -3.42 -10.83
CA PHE A 103 -6.11 -4.34 -9.76
C PHE A 103 -7.13 -4.31 -8.62
N ASN A 104 -7.08 -5.34 -7.80
CA ASN A 104 -8.03 -5.64 -6.74
C ASN A 104 -8.16 -4.54 -5.68
N GLY A 105 -7.08 -3.83 -5.32
CA GLY A 105 -7.11 -2.74 -4.34
C GLY A 105 -8.17 -1.69 -4.67
N PHE A 106 -8.27 -1.31 -5.96
CA PHE A 106 -9.27 -0.36 -6.46
C PHE A 106 -10.71 -0.74 -6.10
N ILE A 107 -11.08 -2.02 -6.23
CA ILE A 107 -12.47 -2.44 -6.07
C ILE A 107 -12.95 -2.28 -4.62
N GLY A 108 -12.11 -2.64 -3.63
CA GLY A 108 -12.45 -2.46 -2.22
C GLY A 108 -12.67 -0.99 -1.86
N GLU A 109 -11.74 -0.12 -2.24
CA GLU A 109 -11.84 1.32 -2.02
C GLU A 109 -13.01 1.93 -2.77
N PHE A 110 -13.25 1.53 -4.02
CA PHE A 110 -14.38 1.99 -4.82
C PHE A 110 -15.73 1.76 -4.13
N LEU A 111 -15.93 0.57 -3.55
CA LEU A 111 -17.16 0.27 -2.81
C LEU A 111 -17.30 1.15 -1.56
N ILE A 112 -16.20 1.38 -0.84
CA ILE A 112 -16.19 2.26 0.34
C ILE A 112 -16.55 3.70 -0.08
N TYR A 113 -15.92 4.23 -1.14
CA TYR A 113 -16.25 5.55 -1.68
C TYR A 113 -17.71 5.64 -2.12
N ALA A 114 -18.20 4.62 -2.84
CA ALA A 114 -19.60 4.59 -3.28
C ALA A 114 -20.55 4.62 -2.08
N GLY A 115 -20.27 3.86 -1.01
CA GLY A 115 -21.04 3.90 0.22
C GLY A 115 -21.06 5.26 0.88
N MET A 116 -19.90 5.92 0.98
CA MET A 116 -19.81 7.27 1.55
C MET A 116 -20.58 8.30 0.70
N ILE A 117 -20.41 8.26 -0.62
CA ILE A 117 -21.08 9.21 -1.55
C ILE A 117 -22.60 9.05 -1.49
N MET A 118 -23.11 7.81 -1.42
CA MET A 118 -24.54 7.54 -1.29
C MET A 118 -25.13 8.00 0.06
N GLY A 119 -24.29 8.17 1.08
CA GLY A 119 -24.68 8.71 2.37
C GLY A 119 -24.72 10.25 2.45
N ILE A 120 -24.11 10.95 1.49
CA ILE A 120 -24.04 12.44 1.50
C ILE A 120 -25.40 13.13 1.54
N PRO A 121 -26.48 12.65 0.89
CA PRO A 121 -27.80 13.26 0.96
C PRO A 121 -28.50 13.17 2.33
N ALA A 122 -27.75 12.78 3.39
CA ALA A 122 -28.28 12.66 4.74
C ALA A 122 -28.77 14.02 5.27
N SER A 123 -29.93 14.00 5.91
CA SER A 123 -30.51 15.19 6.59
C SER A 123 -29.70 15.58 7.86
N GLU A 124 -28.89 14.70 8.37
CA GLU A 124 -28.10 14.87 9.58
C GLU A 124 -26.72 15.46 9.26
N ILE A 125 -26.46 16.67 9.73
CA ILE A 125 -25.20 17.38 9.49
C ILE A 125 -23.98 16.65 10.05
N SER A 126 -24.12 15.92 11.15
CA SER A 126 -23.08 15.12 11.77
C SER A 126 -22.62 13.99 10.85
N LEU A 127 -23.56 13.25 10.27
CA LEU A 127 -23.27 12.17 9.32
C LEU A 127 -22.62 12.74 8.04
N PHE A 128 -23.17 13.82 7.52
CA PHE A 128 -22.59 14.51 6.36
C PHE A 128 -21.12 14.89 6.58
N LEU A 129 -20.80 15.52 7.72
CA LEU A 129 -19.43 15.93 8.05
C LEU A 129 -18.49 14.73 8.19
N VAL A 130 -18.91 13.66 8.87
CA VAL A 130 -18.11 12.46 9.03
C VAL A 130 -17.81 11.80 7.69
N LEU A 131 -18.80 11.67 6.80
CA LEU A 131 -18.63 11.08 5.48
C LEU A 131 -17.68 11.91 4.60
N ILE A 132 -17.83 13.23 4.56
CA ILE A 132 -16.95 14.13 3.78
C ILE A 132 -15.50 14.06 4.30
N LEU A 133 -15.31 14.08 5.62
CA LEU A 133 -13.98 13.95 6.22
C LEU A 133 -13.37 12.57 5.92
N SER A 134 -14.19 11.52 5.94
CA SER A 134 -13.71 10.15 5.61
C SER A 134 -13.31 10.04 4.13
N ILE A 135 -14.06 10.67 3.21
CA ILE A 135 -13.69 10.74 1.78
C ILE A 135 -12.36 11.46 1.61
N ALA A 136 -12.19 12.61 2.26
CA ALA A 136 -10.95 13.38 2.20
C ALA A 136 -9.77 12.60 2.79
N ALA A 137 -9.97 11.93 3.93
CA ALA A 137 -8.96 11.10 4.56
C ALA A 137 -8.53 9.93 3.66
N LEU A 138 -9.50 9.20 3.09
CA LEU A 138 -9.21 8.07 2.20
C LEU A 138 -8.49 8.54 0.93
N GLY A 139 -8.87 9.68 0.34
CA GLY A 139 -8.19 10.27 -0.82
C GLY A 139 -6.75 10.69 -0.50
N MET A 140 -6.50 11.21 0.71
CA MET A 140 -5.17 11.53 1.17
C MET A 140 -4.32 10.26 1.34
N VAL A 141 -4.87 9.21 1.94
CA VAL A 141 -4.22 7.91 2.11
C VAL A 141 -3.77 7.32 0.76
N GLY A 142 -4.66 7.26 -0.24
CA GLY A 142 -4.33 6.76 -1.58
C GLY A 142 -3.21 7.58 -2.26
N THR A 143 -3.23 8.91 -2.10
CA THR A 143 -2.16 9.79 -2.62
C THR A 143 -0.81 9.50 -1.97
N MET A 144 -0.80 9.28 -0.64
CA MET A 144 0.40 8.91 0.11
C MET A 144 0.94 7.53 -0.28
N ALA A 145 0.04 6.55 -0.45
CA ALA A 145 0.38 5.23 -0.95
C ALA A 145 1.09 5.33 -2.32
N MET A 146 0.51 6.06 -3.25
CA MET A 146 1.09 6.26 -4.59
C MET A 146 2.49 6.87 -4.52
N LEU A 147 2.69 7.92 -3.72
CA LEU A 147 4.00 8.54 -3.51
C LEU A 147 5.00 7.53 -2.92
N CYS A 148 4.58 6.76 -1.93
CA CYS A 148 5.40 5.79 -1.21
C CYS A 148 5.86 4.66 -2.14
N PHE A 149 4.94 4.06 -2.90
CA PHE A 149 5.24 2.91 -3.76
C PHE A 149 5.92 3.30 -5.06
N THR A 150 5.65 4.48 -5.61
CA THR A 150 6.44 5.05 -6.72
C THR A 150 7.89 5.25 -6.31
N LYS A 151 8.13 5.79 -5.10
CA LYS A 151 9.47 5.88 -4.51
C LYS A 151 10.10 4.50 -4.38
N ALA A 152 9.42 3.55 -3.75
CA ALA A 152 9.96 2.21 -3.48
C ALA A 152 10.32 1.48 -4.78
N ALA A 153 9.44 1.45 -5.76
CA ALA A 153 9.67 0.82 -7.06
C ALA A 153 10.78 1.53 -7.84
N GLY A 154 10.70 2.87 -7.94
CA GLY A 154 11.66 3.67 -8.70
C GLY A 154 13.07 3.58 -8.15
N ILE A 155 13.23 3.76 -6.84
CA ILE A 155 14.54 3.79 -6.19
C ILE A 155 15.19 2.39 -6.14
N THR A 156 14.40 1.34 -5.96
CA THR A 156 14.92 -0.03 -5.84
C THR A 156 15.24 -0.64 -7.21
N PHE A 157 14.34 -0.50 -8.18
CA PHE A 157 14.42 -1.26 -9.43
C PHE A 157 14.94 -0.46 -10.61
N LEU A 158 14.71 0.87 -10.65
CA LEU A 158 15.14 1.71 -11.76
C LEU A 158 16.49 2.37 -11.49
N GLY A 159 17.02 3.06 -12.52
CA GLY A 159 18.31 3.73 -12.46
C GLY A 159 19.49 2.78 -12.65
N ASN A 160 20.60 3.08 -11.97
CA ASN A 160 21.84 2.31 -11.98
C ASN A 160 22.15 1.74 -10.58
N PRO A 161 22.93 0.65 -10.48
CA PRO A 161 23.45 0.16 -9.22
C PRO A 161 24.16 1.25 -8.45
N ARG A 162 23.85 1.40 -7.14
CA ARG A 162 24.48 2.44 -6.30
C ARG A 162 25.66 1.92 -5.51
N THR A 163 25.63 0.62 -5.21
CA THR A 163 26.62 -0.03 -4.35
C THR A 163 26.99 -1.39 -4.91
N GLU A 164 28.13 -1.91 -4.47
CA GLU A 164 28.65 -3.23 -4.85
C GLU A 164 27.66 -4.36 -4.55
N CYS A 165 26.85 -4.26 -3.49
CA CYS A 165 25.88 -5.30 -3.15
C CYS A 165 24.86 -5.54 -4.27
N VAL A 166 24.57 -4.54 -5.11
CA VAL A 166 23.73 -4.69 -6.30
C VAL A 166 24.54 -5.17 -7.50
N GLU A 167 25.81 -4.77 -7.61
CA GLU A 167 26.66 -5.18 -8.72
C GLU A 167 26.89 -6.69 -8.77
N HIS A 168 26.98 -7.34 -7.63
CA HIS A 168 27.12 -8.79 -7.50
C HIS A 168 25.86 -9.60 -7.86
N VAL A 169 24.70 -8.98 -7.94
CA VAL A 169 23.48 -9.66 -8.39
C VAL A 169 23.57 -9.94 -9.89
N ASN A 170 23.55 -11.20 -10.29
CA ASN A 170 23.67 -11.60 -11.70
C ASN A 170 22.38 -12.20 -12.27
N GLU A 171 21.49 -12.67 -11.42
CA GLU A 171 20.26 -13.37 -11.82
C GLU A 171 19.11 -13.13 -10.82
N ASP A 172 17.89 -13.33 -11.28
CA ASP A 172 16.69 -13.29 -10.43
C ASP A 172 16.67 -14.47 -9.44
N VAL A 173 15.69 -14.49 -8.55
CA VAL A 173 15.48 -15.60 -7.63
C VAL A 173 15.03 -16.87 -8.37
N PRO A 174 15.21 -18.06 -7.78
CA PRO A 174 14.75 -19.31 -8.38
C PRO A 174 13.27 -19.29 -8.75
N ARG A 175 12.90 -19.98 -9.84
CA ARG A 175 11.51 -20.03 -10.33
C ARG A 175 10.50 -20.47 -9.27
N VAL A 176 10.89 -21.35 -8.36
CA VAL A 176 10.04 -21.80 -7.26
C VAL A 176 9.58 -20.66 -6.36
N MET A 177 10.40 -19.61 -6.19
CA MET A 177 10.02 -18.40 -5.45
C MET A 177 9.15 -17.44 -6.27
N LEU A 178 9.30 -17.44 -7.60
CA LEU A 178 8.51 -16.60 -8.50
C LEU A 178 7.08 -17.13 -8.67
N ILE A 179 6.87 -18.44 -8.65
CA ILE A 179 5.56 -19.06 -8.87
C ILE A 179 4.47 -18.48 -7.93
N PRO A 180 4.64 -18.48 -6.59
CA PRO A 180 3.62 -17.91 -5.71
C PRO A 180 3.38 -16.42 -5.98
N MET A 181 4.43 -15.66 -6.29
CA MET A 181 4.30 -14.25 -6.64
C MET A 181 3.49 -14.03 -7.90
N VAL A 182 3.68 -14.86 -8.93
CA VAL A 182 2.89 -14.82 -10.18
C VAL A 182 1.43 -15.17 -9.91
N ILE A 183 1.17 -16.18 -9.08
CA ILE A 183 -0.20 -16.55 -8.69
C ILE A 183 -0.89 -15.39 -7.98
N LEU A 184 -0.23 -14.75 -7.01
CA LEU A 184 -0.78 -13.60 -6.27
C LEU A 184 -1.01 -12.40 -7.20
N ALA A 185 -0.08 -12.11 -8.11
CA ALA A 185 -0.23 -11.05 -9.10
C ALA A 185 -1.41 -11.31 -10.05
N PHE A 186 -1.56 -12.57 -10.49
CA PHE A 186 -2.70 -12.99 -11.31
C PHE A 186 -4.03 -12.86 -10.54
N LEU A 187 -4.08 -13.28 -9.28
CA LEU A 187 -5.27 -13.13 -8.43
C LEU A 187 -5.63 -11.65 -8.23
N ALA A 188 -4.64 -10.80 -7.95
CA ALA A 188 -4.87 -9.37 -7.80
C ALA A 188 -5.46 -8.75 -9.08
N PHE A 189 -4.96 -9.15 -10.24
CA PHE A 189 -5.49 -8.73 -11.53
C PHE A 189 -6.88 -9.31 -11.80
N PHE A 190 -7.08 -10.60 -11.52
CA PHE A 190 -8.35 -11.29 -11.79
C PHE A 190 -9.51 -10.74 -10.95
N ILE A 191 -9.27 -10.45 -9.66
CA ILE A 191 -10.27 -9.81 -8.79
C ILE A 191 -10.64 -8.42 -9.31
N GLY A 192 -9.65 -7.65 -9.76
CA GLY A 192 -9.89 -6.31 -10.29
C GLY A 192 -10.64 -6.32 -11.63
N MET A 193 -10.37 -7.32 -12.49
CA MET A 193 -11.04 -7.45 -13.79
C MET A 193 -12.46 -8.02 -13.69
N PHE A 194 -12.71 -8.90 -12.72
CA PHE A 194 -13.98 -9.61 -12.57
C PHE A 194 -14.52 -9.51 -11.13
N PRO A 195 -14.72 -8.27 -10.61
CA PRO A 195 -15.08 -8.05 -9.21
C PRO A 195 -16.42 -8.65 -8.81
N GLN A 196 -17.35 -8.80 -9.75
CA GLN A 196 -18.70 -9.32 -9.50
C GLN A 196 -18.69 -10.72 -8.83
N TYR A 197 -17.75 -11.58 -9.18
CA TYR A 197 -17.65 -12.91 -8.58
C TYR A 197 -17.21 -12.84 -7.12
N PHE A 198 -16.28 -11.96 -6.78
CA PHE A 198 -15.77 -11.82 -5.42
C PHE A 198 -16.72 -11.03 -4.52
N ILE A 199 -17.41 -10.05 -5.07
CA ILE A 199 -18.46 -9.32 -4.35
C ILE A 199 -19.60 -10.28 -3.98
N SER A 200 -20.00 -11.19 -4.87
CA SER A 200 -21.05 -12.17 -4.55
C SER A 200 -20.67 -13.08 -3.37
N ILE A 201 -19.39 -13.43 -3.22
CA ILE A 201 -18.88 -14.20 -2.07
C ILE A 201 -18.94 -13.37 -0.78
N VAL A 202 -18.53 -12.11 -0.85
CA VAL A 202 -18.51 -11.19 0.30
C VAL A 202 -19.94 -10.82 0.73
N MET A 203 -20.90 -10.83 -0.18
CA MET A 203 -22.30 -10.52 0.16
C MET A 203 -22.91 -11.49 1.17
N TRP A 204 -22.40 -12.71 1.30
CA TRP A 204 -22.88 -13.65 2.30
C TRP A 204 -22.64 -13.17 3.75
N PRO A 205 -21.40 -12.85 4.20
CA PRO A 205 -21.20 -12.27 5.54
C PRO A 205 -21.85 -10.89 5.68
N VAL A 206 -21.89 -10.06 4.62
CA VAL A 206 -22.57 -8.76 4.67
C VAL A 206 -24.05 -8.91 4.96
N SER A 207 -24.74 -9.89 4.35
CA SER A 207 -26.17 -10.14 4.58
C SER A 207 -26.46 -10.49 6.05
N MET A 208 -25.56 -11.18 6.72
CA MET A 208 -25.67 -11.48 8.15
C MET A 208 -25.54 -10.22 9.01
N LEU A 209 -24.62 -9.32 8.68
CA LEU A 209 -24.39 -8.08 9.42
C LEU A 209 -25.55 -7.09 9.25
N VAL A 210 -26.06 -6.96 8.03
CA VAL A 210 -27.10 -5.96 7.70
C VAL A 210 -28.50 -6.47 8.01
N ASN A 211 -28.69 -7.75 8.39
CA ASN A 211 -30.00 -8.36 8.61
C ASN A 211 -30.94 -8.12 7.40
N VAL A 212 -30.50 -8.60 6.25
CA VAL A 212 -31.14 -8.33 4.95
C VAL A 212 -32.61 -8.73 4.93
N ASP A 213 -33.06 -9.70 5.77
CA ASP A 213 -34.48 -10.09 5.87
C ASP A 213 -35.35 -8.90 6.31
N LYS A 214 -34.84 -7.99 7.13
CA LYS A 214 -35.53 -6.75 7.49
C LYS A 214 -35.60 -5.75 6.31
N TYR A 215 -34.65 -5.83 5.37
CA TYR A 215 -34.53 -4.97 4.20
C TYR A 215 -34.90 -5.70 2.90
N ALA A 216 -34.95 -7.04 2.87
CA ALA A 216 -35.36 -7.84 1.71
C ALA A 216 -36.82 -7.60 1.27
N ALA A 217 -37.63 -7.03 2.16
CA ALA A 217 -38.93 -6.49 1.80
C ALA A 217 -38.88 -5.21 0.95
N ASN A 218 -37.67 -4.64 0.73
CA ASN A 218 -37.50 -3.46 -0.11
C ASN A 218 -36.92 -3.87 -1.48
N PRO A 219 -37.77 -4.09 -2.50
CA PRO A 219 -37.33 -4.51 -3.85
C PRO A 219 -36.32 -3.56 -4.46
N ALA A 220 -36.26 -2.30 -3.99
CA ALA A 220 -35.30 -1.30 -4.45
C ALA A 220 -33.83 -1.67 -4.12
N LEU A 221 -33.57 -2.45 -3.06
CA LEU A 221 -32.20 -2.87 -2.72
C LEU A 221 -31.64 -3.91 -3.68
N ASP A 222 -32.46 -4.92 -4.01
CA ASP A 222 -32.07 -5.95 -4.96
C ASP A 222 -31.90 -5.37 -6.37
N GLU A 223 -32.76 -4.40 -6.72
CA GLU A 223 -32.71 -3.68 -7.98
C GLU A 223 -31.47 -2.79 -8.10
N VAL A 224 -31.13 -2.04 -7.08
CA VAL A 224 -29.91 -1.18 -7.09
C VAL A 224 -28.65 -2.02 -7.08
N PHE A 225 -28.59 -3.10 -6.29
CA PHE A 225 -27.40 -3.98 -6.28
C PHE A 225 -27.23 -4.73 -7.59
N LYS A 226 -28.27 -5.33 -8.14
CA LYS A 226 -28.20 -6.08 -9.39
C LYS A 226 -28.13 -5.17 -10.62
N ASN A 227 -28.94 -4.14 -10.66
CA ASN A 227 -29.09 -3.31 -11.86
C ASN A 227 -28.12 -2.12 -11.92
N THR A 228 -27.81 -1.48 -10.79
CA THR A 228 -26.90 -0.32 -10.81
C THR A 228 -25.46 -0.73 -10.59
N PHE A 229 -25.15 -1.41 -9.47
CA PHE A 229 -23.77 -1.79 -9.18
C PHE A 229 -23.28 -2.95 -10.02
N GLY A 230 -24.13 -3.94 -10.31
CA GLY A 230 -23.80 -5.04 -11.20
C GLY A 230 -23.49 -4.56 -12.62
N LEU A 231 -24.24 -3.59 -13.14
CA LEU A 231 -23.95 -2.97 -14.45
C LEU A 231 -22.68 -2.16 -14.42
N ILE A 232 -22.49 -1.27 -13.44
CA ILE A 232 -21.27 -0.45 -13.31
C ILE A 232 -20.04 -1.35 -13.23
N LEU A 233 -20.08 -2.42 -12.44
CA LEU A 233 -18.95 -3.34 -12.31
C LEU A 233 -18.71 -4.17 -13.57
N SER A 234 -19.76 -4.55 -14.30
CA SER A 234 -19.63 -5.20 -15.61
C SER A 234 -19.06 -4.25 -16.65
N ASP A 235 -19.46 -2.97 -16.63
CA ASP A 235 -18.95 -1.95 -17.53
C ASP A 235 -17.47 -1.69 -17.29
N PHE A 236 -16.99 -1.68 -16.03
CA PHE A 236 -15.57 -1.65 -15.73
C PHE A 236 -14.82 -2.83 -16.33
N SER A 237 -15.36 -4.05 -16.22
CA SER A 237 -14.74 -5.23 -16.81
C SER A 237 -14.61 -5.09 -18.33
N TRP A 238 -15.64 -4.65 -19.02
CA TRP A 238 -15.61 -4.40 -20.46
C TRP A 238 -14.64 -3.29 -20.84
N PHE A 239 -14.63 -2.18 -20.10
CA PHE A 239 -13.68 -1.09 -20.31
C PHE A 239 -12.24 -1.57 -20.24
N PHE A 240 -11.88 -2.35 -19.20
CA PHE A 240 -10.52 -2.87 -19.05
C PHE A 240 -10.18 -3.90 -20.13
N LEU A 241 -11.11 -4.77 -20.53
CA LEU A 241 -10.90 -5.69 -21.63
C LEU A 241 -10.59 -4.95 -22.93
N ILE A 242 -11.37 -3.93 -23.27
CA ILE A 242 -11.14 -3.09 -24.43
C ILE A 242 -9.79 -2.37 -24.34
N PHE A 243 -9.47 -1.78 -23.18
CA PHE A 243 -8.20 -1.10 -22.93
C PHE A 243 -7.02 -2.05 -23.18
N PHE A 244 -7.04 -3.25 -22.60
CA PHE A 244 -5.96 -4.23 -22.81
C PHE A 244 -5.91 -4.77 -24.24
N ALA A 245 -7.06 -4.91 -24.90
CA ALA A 245 -7.09 -5.27 -26.31
C ALA A 245 -6.39 -4.20 -27.16
N VAL A 246 -6.65 -2.92 -26.91
CA VAL A 246 -5.97 -1.81 -27.60
C VAL A 246 -4.47 -1.82 -27.32
N VAL A 247 -4.05 -2.00 -26.06
CA VAL A 247 -2.63 -2.09 -25.67
C VAL A 247 -1.95 -3.28 -26.35
N ALA A 248 -2.63 -4.44 -26.42
CA ALA A 248 -2.13 -5.62 -27.10
C ALA A 248 -1.95 -5.38 -28.61
N VAL A 249 -2.92 -4.74 -29.24
CA VAL A 249 -2.82 -4.36 -30.68
C VAL A 249 -1.64 -3.41 -30.88
N MET A 250 -1.48 -2.38 -30.05
CA MET A 250 -0.33 -1.47 -30.16
C MET A 250 1.01 -2.20 -29.98
N PHE A 251 1.07 -3.18 -29.07
CA PHE A 251 2.26 -3.99 -28.87
C PHE A 251 2.55 -4.89 -30.07
N ILE A 252 1.53 -5.52 -30.65
CA ILE A 252 1.65 -6.33 -31.88
C ILE A 252 2.13 -5.47 -33.03
N VAL A 253 1.54 -4.29 -33.23
CA VAL A 253 1.97 -3.34 -34.29
C VAL A 253 3.44 -2.95 -34.09
N LYS A 254 3.87 -2.68 -32.82
CA LYS A 254 5.27 -2.41 -32.49
C LYS A 254 6.18 -3.57 -32.88
N LEU A 255 5.78 -4.82 -32.65
CA LEU A 255 6.55 -6.00 -33.02
C LEU A 255 6.65 -6.16 -34.57
N ILE A 256 5.56 -5.94 -35.29
CA ILE A 256 5.51 -6.03 -36.74
C ILE A 256 6.36 -4.95 -37.39
N VAL A 257 6.28 -3.71 -36.91
CA VAL A 257 7.04 -2.59 -37.48
C VAL A 257 8.54 -2.72 -37.15
N ASN A 258 8.93 -3.58 -36.21
CA ASN A 258 10.30 -3.98 -35.89
C ASN A 258 11.30 -2.80 -35.84
N ARG A 259 10.90 -1.67 -35.27
CA ARG A 259 11.79 -0.55 -35.04
C ARG A 259 12.75 -0.89 -33.90
N LYS A 260 14.01 -1.12 -34.25
CA LYS A 260 15.07 -1.28 -33.25
C LYS A 260 15.12 -0.04 -32.36
N ALA A 261 15.05 -0.24 -31.05
CA ALA A 261 15.20 0.84 -30.10
C ALA A 261 16.60 1.47 -30.26
N ARG A 262 16.66 2.77 -30.39
CA ARG A 262 17.95 3.48 -30.42
C ARG A 262 18.49 3.55 -29.00
N ILE A 263 19.65 2.95 -28.80
CA ILE A 263 20.37 3.03 -27.52
C ILE A 263 21.15 4.35 -27.51
N SER A 264 20.94 5.16 -26.50
CA SER A 264 21.67 6.40 -26.27
C SER A 264 22.03 6.50 -24.79
N ASN A 265 22.99 7.38 -24.47
CA ASN A 265 23.32 7.69 -23.09
C ASN A 265 22.12 8.37 -22.39
N THR A 266 22.08 8.25 -21.07
CA THR A 266 21.06 8.94 -20.25
C THR A 266 21.16 10.46 -20.49
N TRP A 267 20.02 11.13 -20.64
CA TRP A 267 19.97 12.56 -20.82
C TRP A 267 20.48 13.30 -19.56
N GLY A 268 21.59 14.00 -19.69
CA GLY A 268 22.26 14.69 -18.57
C GLY A 268 22.12 16.21 -18.59
N CYS A 269 21.15 16.77 -19.36
CA CYS A 269 20.94 18.22 -19.48
C CYS A 269 22.25 19.00 -19.82
N GLY A 270 23.08 18.42 -20.69
CA GLY A 270 24.37 19.00 -21.07
C GLY A 270 25.57 18.60 -20.19
N TYR A 271 25.34 17.88 -19.10
CA TYR A 271 26.40 17.31 -18.26
C TYR A 271 26.86 15.96 -18.82
N ASN A 272 28.11 15.87 -19.28
CA ASN A 272 28.60 14.69 -20.01
C ASN A 272 29.27 13.62 -19.12
N ARG A 273 29.46 13.88 -17.82
CA ARG A 273 30.12 12.96 -16.88
C ARG A 273 29.15 12.37 -15.87
N LEU A 274 28.06 11.75 -16.39
CA LEU A 274 27.12 11.05 -15.56
C LEU A 274 27.79 9.82 -14.92
N ASN A 275 27.61 9.68 -13.61
CA ASN A 275 28.05 8.51 -12.84
C ASN A 275 26.87 7.90 -12.07
N ASN A 276 27.09 6.79 -11.40
CA ASN A 276 26.05 6.08 -10.65
C ASN A 276 25.48 6.87 -9.46
N HIS A 277 26.12 7.97 -9.05
CA HIS A 277 25.66 8.84 -7.96
C HIS A 277 24.72 9.96 -8.47
N VAL A 278 24.70 10.24 -9.78
CA VAL A 278 23.83 11.27 -10.38
C VAL A 278 22.46 10.68 -10.68
N GLN A 279 21.70 10.38 -9.63
CA GLN A 279 20.34 9.85 -9.70
C GLN A 279 19.55 10.17 -8.43
N TYR A 280 18.22 10.13 -8.49
CA TYR A 280 17.38 10.32 -7.32
C TYR A 280 17.60 9.21 -6.30
N THR A 281 17.68 9.60 -5.03
CA THR A 281 17.71 8.71 -3.86
C THR A 281 16.35 8.69 -3.19
N GLY A 282 16.10 7.74 -2.30
CA GLY A 282 14.87 7.68 -1.53
C GLY A 282 14.65 8.92 -0.67
N SER A 283 15.73 9.42 -0.06
CA SER A 283 15.73 10.64 0.73
C SER A 283 15.44 11.89 -0.11
N SER A 284 16.05 12.01 -1.30
CA SER A 284 15.82 13.16 -2.18
C SER A 284 14.38 13.18 -2.71
N TYR A 285 13.82 12.04 -3.06
CA TYR A 285 12.43 11.90 -3.51
C TYR A 285 11.43 12.32 -2.42
N ALA A 286 11.66 11.89 -1.18
CA ALA A 286 10.78 12.20 -0.06
C ALA A 286 10.94 13.63 0.47
N ASN A 287 12.10 14.27 0.28
CA ASN A 287 12.44 15.54 0.93
C ASN A 287 11.50 16.69 0.54
N LEU A 288 11.05 16.75 -0.72
CA LEU A 288 10.10 17.76 -1.17
C LEU A 288 8.80 17.67 -0.36
N PHE A 289 8.28 16.46 -0.20
CA PHE A 289 7.04 16.20 0.50
C PHE A 289 7.17 16.50 2.02
N ILE A 290 8.24 15.99 2.64
CA ILE A 290 8.55 16.22 4.05
C ILE A 290 8.73 17.71 4.35
N SER A 291 9.34 18.46 3.42
CA SER A 291 9.54 19.91 3.58
C SER A 291 8.23 20.69 3.53
N THR A 292 7.25 20.23 2.77
CA THR A 292 5.92 20.84 2.67
C THR A 292 5.09 20.55 3.94
N LEU A 293 5.22 19.36 4.51
CA LEU A 293 4.49 18.91 5.71
C LEU A 293 5.33 19.08 6.99
N LYS A 294 6.27 19.98 7.01
CA LYS A 294 7.15 20.27 8.17
C LYS A 294 6.44 20.28 9.55
N PRO A 295 5.25 20.85 9.70
CA PRO A 295 4.57 20.88 11.00
C PRO A 295 4.17 19.50 11.52
N LEU A 296 4.01 18.51 10.62
CA LEU A 296 3.55 17.16 10.94
C LEU A 296 4.70 16.17 11.19
N PHE A 297 5.95 16.54 10.87
CA PHE A 297 7.09 15.64 10.99
C PHE A 297 8.20 16.26 11.84
N LYS A 298 8.62 15.55 12.90
CA LYS A 298 9.80 15.92 13.65
C LYS A 298 11.06 15.46 12.91
N ARG A 299 11.73 16.41 12.30
CA ARG A 299 12.96 16.19 11.52
C ARG A 299 14.17 16.39 12.41
N VAL A 300 14.98 15.36 12.57
CA VAL A 300 16.32 15.44 13.15
C VAL A 300 17.33 15.34 12.02
N SER A 301 18.16 16.36 11.84
CA SER A 301 19.18 16.38 10.81
C SER A 301 20.56 16.56 11.41
N HIS A 302 21.42 15.60 11.16
CA HIS A 302 22.83 15.68 11.50
C HIS A 302 23.61 16.13 10.25
N ILE A 303 24.05 17.40 10.23
CA ILE A 303 24.68 18.02 9.07
C ILE A 303 26.07 18.50 9.45
N LYS A 304 27.10 17.93 8.83
CA LYS A 304 28.46 18.51 8.81
C LYS A 304 28.65 19.20 7.46
N LYS A 305 28.34 20.52 7.40
CA LYS A 305 28.48 21.29 6.17
C LYS A 305 29.96 21.41 5.80
N PRO A 306 30.30 21.25 4.50
CA PRO A 306 31.65 21.52 4.03
C PRO A 306 32.01 23.00 4.28
N LYS A 307 33.14 23.24 4.94
CA LYS A 307 33.68 24.61 5.19
C LYS A 307 34.67 25.04 4.13
N GLU A 308 35.19 24.10 3.36
CA GLU A 308 36.23 24.30 2.33
C GLU A 308 35.73 23.92 0.94
N LEU A 309 36.34 24.44 -0.10
CA LEU A 309 36.03 24.13 -1.50
C LEU A 309 36.23 22.63 -1.83
N PHE A 310 37.21 22.01 -1.16
CA PHE A 310 37.51 20.58 -1.26
C PHE A 310 37.52 19.95 0.13
N PRO A 311 36.33 19.67 0.71
CA PRO A 311 36.25 19.13 2.06
C PRO A 311 36.76 17.68 2.10
N LYS A 312 37.55 17.36 3.12
CA LYS A 312 37.96 15.96 3.37
C LYS A 312 36.79 15.06 3.78
N GLU A 313 35.82 15.63 4.45
CA GLU A 313 34.62 14.93 4.91
C GLU A 313 33.40 15.85 4.86
N ALA A 314 32.31 15.36 4.33
CA ALA A 314 31.00 15.97 4.43
C ALA A 314 30.01 14.89 4.86
N TYR A 315 29.13 15.22 5.82
CA TYR A 315 28.17 14.29 6.36
C TYR A 315 26.79 14.93 6.38
N TYR A 316 25.82 14.18 5.86
CA TYR A 316 24.41 14.57 5.89
C TYR A 316 23.59 13.33 6.22
N GLU A 317 22.97 13.33 7.39
CA GLU A 317 22.04 12.32 7.81
C GLU A 317 20.72 12.98 8.18
N LEU A 318 19.65 12.41 7.66
CA LEU A 318 18.31 12.86 7.93
C LEU A 318 17.54 11.72 8.61
N GLU A 319 17.19 11.93 9.85
CA GLU A 319 16.27 11.06 10.58
C GLU A 319 14.91 11.74 10.72
N ILE A 320 13.87 10.99 10.48
CA ILE A 320 12.48 11.42 10.71
C ILE A 320 11.99 10.57 11.87
N GLU A 321 11.75 11.20 13.02
CA GLU A 321 11.04 10.54 14.11
C GLU A 321 9.57 10.38 13.73
N ASP A 322 9.08 9.16 13.90
CA ASP A 322 7.67 8.85 13.81
C ASP A 322 6.95 9.54 14.99
N ILE A 323 5.98 10.38 14.66
CA ILE A 323 5.24 11.18 15.65
C ILE A 323 4.42 10.26 16.56
N GLU A 324 3.79 9.23 16.00
CA GLU A 324 3.01 8.29 16.78
C GLU A 324 3.91 7.49 17.72
N GLU A 325 5.07 7.03 17.23
CA GLU A 325 6.06 6.35 18.07
C GLU A 325 6.58 7.26 19.17
N ALA A 326 6.92 8.52 18.85
CA ALA A 326 7.53 9.45 19.79
C ALA A 326 6.56 9.97 20.86
N TYR A 327 5.31 10.28 20.48
CA TYR A 327 4.37 10.95 21.40
C TYR A 327 3.27 10.05 21.96
N ILE A 328 3.02 8.89 21.36
CA ILE A 328 1.99 7.94 21.80
C ILE A 328 2.62 6.64 22.28
N VAL A 329 3.32 5.91 21.37
CA VAL A 329 3.80 4.55 21.67
C VAL A 329 4.88 4.55 22.74
N LYS A 330 5.95 5.36 22.60
CA LYS A 330 7.04 5.42 23.60
C LYS A 330 6.54 5.83 24.99
N PRO A 331 5.71 6.87 25.16
CA PRO A 331 5.16 7.21 26.48
C PRO A 331 4.29 6.09 27.07
N LEU A 332 3.47 5.42 26.24
CA LEU A 332 2.64 4.29 26.71
C LEU A 332 3.50 3.10 27.14
N VAL A 333 4.50 2.72 26.35
CA VAL A 333 5.44 1.65 26.71
C VAL A 333 6.21 1.99 27.97
N MET A 334 6.71 3.23 28.10
CA MET A 334 7.39 3.68 29.32
C MET A 334 6.47 3.67 30.56
N TRP A 335 5.18 3.97 30.36
CA TRP A 335 4.19 3.90 31.42
C TRP A 335 3.92 2.45 31.82
N ASP A 336 3.75 1.58 30.85
CA ASP A 336 3.55 0.14 31.05
C ASP A 336 4.77 -0.51 31.72
N GLU A 337 5.98 -0.20 31.28
CA GLU A 337 7.21 -0.66 31.95
C GLU A 337 7.28 -0.20 33.43
N LYS A 338 6.97 1.08 33.70
CA LYS A 338 6.90 1.59 35.06
C LYS A 338 5.81 0.92 35.89
N PHE A 339 4.71 0.52 35.25
CA PHE A 339 3.64 -0.21 35.93
C PHE A 339 4.08 -1.63 36.24
N LEU A 340 4.65 -2.33 35.27
CA LEU A 340 5.13 -3.72 35.37
C LEU A 340 6.29 -3.83 36.40
N THR A 341 7.20 -2.86 36.45
CA THR A 341 8.29 -2.86 37.48
C THR A 341 7.79 -2.83 38.90
N LYS A 342 6.56 -2.36 39.17
CA LYS A 342 5.95 -2.47 40.52
C LYS A 342 5.63 -3.93 40.87
N PHE A 343 5.39 -4.77 39.87
CA PHE A 343 5.11 -6.19 40.04
C PHE A 343 6.37 -7.07 39.96
N GLU A 344 7.52 -6.50 39.62
CA GLU A 344 8.80 -7.22 39.57
C GLU A 344 9.17 -7.86 40.93
N ARG A 345 8.70 -7.27 42.02
CA ARG A 345 8.86 -7.84 43.40
C ARG A 345 8.14 -9.18 43.55
N ILE A 346 7.14 -9.51 42.72
CA ILE A 346 6.41 -10.77 42.74
C ILE A 346 7.27 -11.86 42.07
N GLN A 347 8.13 -11.48 41.14
CA GLN A 347 9.09 -12.36 40.44
C GLN A 347 10.48 -12.32 41.05
N ASN A 348 10.58 -12.62 42.35
CA ASN A 348 11.85 -12.56 43.10
C ASN A 348 12.73 -13.83 42.99
N GLY A 349 12.37 -14.80 42.14
CA GLY A 349 13.09 -16.05 41.99
C GLY A 349 12.88 -17.07 43.11
N ASN A 350 12.03 -16.78 44.10
CA ASN A 350 11.77 -17.69 45.20
C ASN A 350 10.64 -18.67 44.87
N ILE A 351 11.03 -19.93 44.59
CA ILE A 351 10.10 -21.01 44.20
C ILE A 351 9.00 -21.21 45.21
N GLN A 352 9.26 -21.01 46.54
CA GLN A 352 8.26 -21.17 47.59
C GLN A 352 7.13 -20.14 47.47
N GLN A 353 7.46 -18.90 47.06
CA GLN A 353 6.43 -17.88 46.80
C GLN A 353 5.61 -18.16 45.53
N TYR A 354 6.24 -18.70 44.51
CA TYR A 354 5.48 -19.08 43.30
C TYR A 354 4.47 -20.22 43.57
N ILE A 355 4.83 -21.15 44.40
CA ILE A 355 3.88 -22.20 44.86
C ILE A 355 2.72 -21.59 45.63
N LEU A 356 3.00 -20.59 46.48
CA LEU A 356 1.97 -19.88 47.27
C LEU A 356 1.00 -19.07 46.39
N PHE A 357 1.44 -18.57 45.23
CA PHE A 357 0.59 -17.85 44.29
C PHE A 357 -0.28 -18.81 43.43
N GLY A 358 0.07 -20.08 43.37
CA GLY A 358 -0.68 -21.12 42.63
C GLY A 358 -1.70 -21.88 43.51
N LEU A 359 -1.72 -21.65 44.82
CA LEU A 359 -2.67 -22.16 45.81
C LEU A 359 -3.74 -21.11 46.11
#